data_437cef795db2fa68f5a11725245bef28
#
_entry.id   437cef795db2fa68f5a11725245bef28
#
_cell.length_a   1.000
_cell.length_b   1.000
_cell.length_c   1.000
_cell.angle_alpha   90.00
_cell.angle_beta   90.00
_cell.angle_gamma   90.00
#
_symmetry.space_group_name_H-M   'P 1'
#
loop_
_entity.id
_entity.type
_entity.pdbx_description
1 polymer ?
#
loop_
_entity_poly.entity_id
_entity_poly.type
_entity_poly.pdbx_seq_one_letter_code
_entity_poly.pdbx_strand_id
1 'polypeptide(L)'
;MSTLTKVLERNIKVIEKNADLTEGRFRLGHHLMPPVGWLNDPNGLCWYKGRYHVFFQYAPFDVEGGLKFWGHYTSKDLVEWKYEGTALYPDSPYDCHGVYSGSALAESEKLHLFFTGNVKIDGDYDYINEGRETSTLHVESEDGIHFGDKEEIISFEKYPDEFTCHIRDPKVWKENDRYFMVLGGRLKGDKGAVLVYESENLKEWKFKHIITTPEAFGYMWECPDYFELDGKKFLSVSPQGLKREEFRFQNIYQSGYFPVKEDGSVDERDFREWDMGFDFYAPQTFTDNSGRRLLIGWMGMPDAEEEYTNKTIDEGWQHCLTVPRELRVKDGKIFQYPAKELERLRKEKTILDDEKSIVEVRIEVNEGFDLLIEDIAVTDRSFQISMGGQMLFKYENEIAEIGFSEIAGAGRNKRKAKVSELNNIRILADTSAVELYLNDGEIVFSTRYYPDCEDLQLKVKGGKFRGNLWNLRKMIFTK
;
A
#
# COMPACT_ATOMS: atom_id res chain seq x y z
N MET A 1 -16.34 -23.52 11.60
CA MET A 1 -15.28 -22.84 12.42
C MET A 1 -14.63 -23.89 13.32
N SER A 2 -13.33 -24.12 13.15
CA SER A 2 -12.56 -25.13 13.90
C SER A 2 -12.36 -24.75 15.37
N THR A 3 -11.89 -25.70 16.19
CA THR A 3 -11.50 -25.39 17.60
C THR A 3 -10.34 -24.43 17.65
N LEU A 4 -9.38 -24.56 16.71
CA LEU A 4 -8.22 -23.67 16.61
C LEU A 4 -8.67 -22.23 16.30
N THR A 5 -9.58 -22.05 15.32
CA THR A 5 -10.15 -20.73 14.99
C THR A 5 -10.75 -20.04 16.20
N LYS A 6 -11.56 -20.79 16.99
CA LYS A 6 -12.18 -20.24 18.21
C LYS A 6 -11.17 -19.78 19.27
N VAL A 7 -10.08 -20.54 19.43
CA VAL A 7 -9.00 -20.18 20.36
C VAL A 7 -8.26 -18.92 19.89
N LEU A 8 -7.90 -18.88 18.60
CA LEU A 8 -7.22 -17.72 18.01
C LEU A 8 -8.09 -16.47 18.11
N GLU A 9 -9.36 -16.56 17.68
CA GLU A 9 -10.33 -15.45 17.77
C GLU A 9 -10.47 -14.91 19.19
N ARG A 10 -10.62 -15.80 20.18
CA ARG A 10 -10.73 -15.41 21.58
C ARG A 10 -9.48 -14.66 22.06
N ASN A 11 -8.29 -15.15 21.72
CA ASN A 11 -7.03 -14.53 22.12
C ASN A 11 -6.86 -13.16 21.47
N ILE A 12 -7.17 -13.04 20.18
CA ILE A 12 -7.09 -11.76 19.45
C ILE A 12 -8.06 -10.74 20.07
N LYS A 13 -9.32 -11.14 20.32
CA LYS A 13 -10.31 -10.27 20.98
C LYS A 13 -9.86 -9.77 22.36
N VAL A 14 -9.14 -10.59 23.12
CA VAL A 14 -8.60 -10.16 24.43
C VAL A 14 -7.52 -9.10 24.28
N ILE A 15 -6.61 -9.26 23.32
CA ILE A 15 -5.54 -8.30 23.05
C ILE A 15 -6.14 -6.99 22.51
N GLU A 16 -7.02 -7.07 21.52
CA GLU A 16 -7.63 -5.92 20.87
C GLU A 16 -8.59 -5.14 21.76
N LYS A 17 -9.20 -5.81 22.76
CA LYS A 17 -10.13 -5.15 23.70
C LYS A 17 -9.47 -4.00 24.45
N ASN A 18 -8.19 -4.12 24.76
CA ASN A 18 -7.44 -3.12 25.51
C ASN A 18 -6.75 -2.11 24.59
N ALA A 19 -6.83 -2.30 23.27
CA ALA A 19 -6.25 -1.37 22.32
C ALA A 19 -7.16 -0.16 22.13
N ASP A 20 -6.65 1.02 22.33
CA ASP A 20 -7.29 2.24 21.89
C ASP A 20 -6.89 2.56 20.47
N LEU A 21 -7.88 2.69 19.57
CA LEU A 21 -7.64 3.03 18.16
C LEU A 21 -7.37 4.52 17.95
N THR A 22 -7.59 5.34 18.97
CA THR A 22 -7.61 6.80 18.86
C THR A 22 -6.60 7.50 19.77
N GLU A 23 -6.10 6.83 20.81
CA GLU A 23 -5.14 7.38 21.76
C GLU A 23 -3.73 6.82 21.54
N GLY A 24 -2.74 7.67 21.71
CA GLY A 24 -1.32 7.40 21.52
C GLY A 24 -0.63 8.56 20.80
N ARG A 25 0.64 8.79 21.10
CA ARG A 25 1.38 9.91 20.52
C ARG A 25 1.45 9.85 19.00
N PHE A 26 1.59 8.64 18.45
CA PHE A 26 1.79 8.42 17.02
C PHE A 26 0.60 7.76 16.33
N ARG A 27 -0.53 7.55 17.02
CA ARG A 27 -1.76 7.02 16.42
C ARG A 27 -2.29 7.95 15.35
N LEU A 28 -2.60 7.36 14.19
CA LEU A 28 -2.99 8.07 13.00
C LEU A 28 -4.46 8.50 13.04
N GLY A 29 -4.73 9.69 12.51
CA GLY A 29 -6.09 10.21 12.37
C GLY A 29 -6.71 9.99 10.99
N HIS A 30 -5.89 9.74 9.96
CA HIS A 30 -6.33 9.75 8.55
C HIS A 30 -5.87 8.52 7.76
N HIS A 31 -5.16 7.59 8.38
CA HIS A 31 -4.66 6.37 7.75
C HIS A 31 -5.19 5.14 8.49
N LEU A 32 -5.47 4.06 7.77
CA LEU A 32 -5.80 2.78 8.35
C LEU A 32 -4.55 2.15 8.96
N MET A 33 -4.65 1.71 10.20
CA MET A 33 -3.58 1.09 10.97
C MET A 33 -4.11 -0.11 11.75
N PRO A 34 -3.25 -1.03 12.22
CA PRO A 34 -3.73 -2.18 12.99
C PRO A 34 -4.21 -1.73 14.38
N PRO A 35 -5.18 -2.43 14.98
CA PRO A 35 -5.55 -2.21 16.38
C PRO A 35 -4.36 -2.38 17.33
N VAL A 36 -3.60 -3.44 17.12
CA VAL A 36 -2.35 -3.83 17.81
C VAL A 36 -1.45 -4.59 16.85
N GLY A 37 -0.20 -4.81 17.22
CA GLY A 37 0.70 -5.65 16.47
C GLY A 37 1.11 -5.06 15.12
N TRP A 38 1.22 -5.88 14.11
CA TRP A 38 1.77 -5.55 12.80
C TRP A 38 0.72 -5.53 11.70
N LEU A 39 0.81 -4.55 10.81
CA LEU A 39 0.09 -4.49 9.54
C LEU A 39 1.09 -4.44 8.39
N ASN A 40 0.85 -5.17 7.30
CA ASN A 40 1.54 -4.97 6.02
C ASN A 40 0.55 -4.87 4.85
N ASP A 41 0.65 -5.70 3.82
CA ASP A 41 -0.05 -5.53 2.55
C ASP A 41 -1.55 -5.27 2.66
N PRO A 42 -2.11 -4.31 1.93
CA PRO A 42 -3.55 -4.24 1.71
C PRO A 42 -3.99 -5.46 0.89
N ASN A 43 -5.11 -6.04 1.26
CA ASN A 43 -5.67 -7.24 0.67
C ASN A 43 -7.15 -7.08 0.40
N GLY A 44 -7.68 -7.87 -0.52
CA GLY A 44 -9.11 -8.01 -0.71
C GLY A 44 -9.87 -6.69 -0.92
N LEU A 45 -9.22 -5.68 -1.49
CA LEU A 45 -9.83 -4.37 -1.71
C LEU A 45 -11.00 -4.49 -2.68
N CYS A 46 -12.17 -4.02 -2.27
CA CYS A 46 -13.35 -4.07 -3.14
C CYS A 46 -14.49 -3.15 -2.65
N TRP A 47 -15.45 -2.95 -3.55
CA TRP A 47 -16.77 -2.43 -3.21
C TRP A 47 -17.77 -3.58 -3.22
N TYR A 48 -18.41 -3.83 -2.09
CA TYR A 48 -19.40 -4.89 -1.96
C TYR A 48 -20.52 -4.47 -1.02
N LYS A 49 -21.79 -4.77 -1.37
CA LYS A 49 -22.99 -4.47 -0.58
C LYS A 49 -23.04 -3.07 0.04
N GLY A 50 -22.67 -2.04 -0.77
CA GLY A 50 -22.75 -0.65 -0.36
C GLY A 50 -21.64 -0.19 0.57
N ARG A 51 -20.53 -0.91 0.63
CA ARG A 51 -19.36 -0.59 1.44
C ARG A 51 -18.05 -0.83 0.69
N TYR A 52 -17.06 -0.03 1.00
CA TYR A 52 -15.66 -0.33 0.77
C TYR A 52 -15.21 -1.39 1.78
N HIS A 53 -14.51 -2.39 1.32
CA HIS A 53 -13.86 -3.41 2.14
C HIS A 53 -12.36 -3.28 1.94
N VAL A 54 -11.63 -3.18 3.04
CA VAL A 54 -10.16 -3.15 3.07
C VAL A 54 -9.71 -4.22 4.04
N PHE A 55 -9.20 -5.31 3.51
CA PHE A 55 -8.50 -6.30 4.30
C PHE A 55 -7.01 -5.96 4.30
N PHE A 56 -6.28 -6.52 5.25
CA PHE A 56 -4.84 -6.28 5.36
C PHE A 56 -4.16 -7.46 6.04
N GLN A 57 -2.92 -7.70 5.70
CA GLN A 57 -2.06 -8.63 6.44
C GLN A 57 -1.92 -8.16 7.87
N TYR A 58 -2.19 -9.04 8.82
CA TYR A 58 -2.27 -8.72 10.23
C TYR A 58 -1.52 -9.74 11.08
N ALA A 59 -0.63 -9.29 11.97
CA ALA A 59 0.01 -10.12 12.98
C ALA A 59 -0.31 -9.55 14.37
N PRO A 60 -1.43 -9.99 14.98
CA PRO A 60 -1.93 -9.39 16.24
C PRO A 60 -1.06 -9.70 17.46
N PHE A 61 -0.26 -10.77 17.40
CA PHE A 61 0.51 -11.26 18.54
C PHE A 61 1.95 -10.73 18.58
N ASP A 62 2.39 -10.09 17.50
CA ASP A 62 3.76 -9.64 17.36
C ASP A 62 3.82 -8.32 16.60
N VAL A 63 4.39 -7.30 17.23
CA VAL A 63 4.52 -5.95 16.68
C VAL A 63 5.64 -5.84 15.64
N GLU A 64 6.52 -6.82 15.54
CA GLU A 64 7.60 -6.89 14.55
C GLU A 64 7.31 -7.88 13.42
N GLY A 65 6.11 -8.45 13.37
CA GLY A 65 5.67 -9.37 12.33
C GLY A 65 5.17 -10.70 12.87
N GLY A 66 5.55 -11.82 12.31
CA GLY A 66 5.12 -13.15 12.77
C GLY A 66 3.95 -13.74 11.99
N LEU A 67 3.16 -14.60 12.64
CA LEU A 67 2.08 -15.35 12.00
C LEU A 67 1.00 -14.41 11.43
N LYS A 68 0.71 -14.57 10.15
CA LYS A 68 -0.19 -13.68 9.40
C LYS A 68 -1.63 -14.17 9.40
N PHE A 69 -2.50 -13.23 9.64
CA PHE A 69 -3.96 -13.27 9.54
C PHE A 69 -4.40 -12.20 8.52
N TRP A 70 -5.68 -12.07 8.27
CA TRP A 70 -6.25 -10.88 7.64
C TRP A 70 -7.13 -10.12 8.61
N GLY A 71 -6.79 -8.86 8.89
CA GLY A 71 -7.69 -7.90 9.53
C GLY A 71 -8.62 -7.28 8.51
N HIS A 72 -9.72 -6.65 8.95
CA HIS A 72 -10.76 -6.15 8.07
C HIS A 72 -11.37 -4.84 8.54
N TYR A 73 -11.34 -3.85 7.67
CA TYR A 73 -12.07 -2.58 7.81
C TYR A 73 -13.16 -2.46 6.75
N THR A 74 -14.29 -1.83 7.12
CA THR A 74 -15.34 -1.43 6.17
C THR A 74 -15.67 0.05 6.29
N SER A 75 -16.06 0.68 5.17
CA SER A 75 -16.51 2.06 5.14
C SER A 75 -17.61 2.27 4.09
N LYS A 76 -18.50 3.22 4.32
CA LYS A 76 -19.46 3.67 3.29
C LYS A 76 -18.92 4.81 2.44
N ASP A 77 -17.90 5.52 2.92
CA ASP A 77 -17.53 6.84 2.41
C ASP A 77 -16.04 7.18 2.54
N LEU A 78 -15.18 6.19 2.82
CA LEU A 78 -13.72 6.32 2.98
C LEU A 78 -13.26 7.23 4.14
N VAL A 79 -14.19 7.70 4.99
CA VAL A 79 -13.91 8.64 6.09
C VAL A 79 -14.38 8.09 7.44
N GLU A 80 -15.47 7.33 7.44
CA GLU A 80 -15.99 6.64 8.60
C GLU A 80 -15.72 5.14 8.44
N TRP A 81 -14.85 4.60 9.29
CA TRP A 81 -14.37 3.23 9.20
C TRP A 81 -14.83 2.40 10.40
N LYS A 82 -15.29 1.20 10.12
CA LYS A 82 -15.55 0.19 11.14
C LYS A 82 -14.51 -0.92 11.04
N TYR A 83 -13.86 -1.24 12.14
CA TYR A 83 -13.05 -2.43 12.26
C TYR A 83 -13.96 -3.64 12.51
N GLU A 84 -14.03 -4.55 11.58
CA GLU A 84 -14.89 -5.73 11.65
C GLU A 84 -14.23 -6.92 12.39
N GLY A 85 -12.95 -6.80 12.73
CA GLY A 85 -12.16 -7.86 13.36
C GLY A 85 -11.26 -8.61 12.38
N THR A 86 -10.82 -9.78 12.79
CA THR A 86 -10.02 -10.69 11.97
C THR A 86 -10.95 -11.51 11.07
N ALA A 87 -10.73 -11.43 9.76
CA ALA A 87 -11.54 -12.14 8.76
C ALA A 87 -11.02 -13.55 8.44
N LEU A 88 -9.69 -13.71 8.30
CA LEU A 88 -9.06 -14.98 7.97
C LEU A 88 -7.99 -15.35 9.00
N TYR A 89 -7.99 -16.63 9.38
CA TYR A 89 -7.11 -17.23 10.39
C TYR A 89 -6.23 -18.31 9.75
N PRO A 90 -4.96 -18.49 10.19
CA PRO A 90 -4.12 -19.60 9.74
C PRO A 90 -4.52 -20.90 10.45
N ASP A 91 -5.65 -21.47 10.09
CA ASP A 91 -6.34 -22.55 10.80
C ASP A 91 -6.62 -23.79 9.95
N SER A 92 -5.99 -23.87 8.77
CA SER A 92 -6.07 -25.02 7.87
C SER A 92 -4.68 -25.62 7.63
N PRO A 93 -4.60 -26.88 7.14
CA PRO A 93 -3.33 -27.50 6.79
C PRO A 93 -2.57 -26.78 5.66
N TYR A 94 -3.24 -25.95 4.88
CA TYR A 94 -2.68 -25.22 3.74
C TYR A 94 -2.11 -23.84 4.10
N ASP A 95 -2.42 -23.32 5.30
CA ASP A 95 -2.02 -21.96 5.71
C ASP A 95 -1.54 -21.87 7.16
N CYS A 96 -1.17 -22.97 7.78
CA CYS A 96 -0.78 -23.01 9.20
C CYS A 96 0.41 -22.12 9.55
N HIS A 97 1.21 -21.69 8.58
CA HIS A 97 2.31 -20.74 8.75
C HIS A 97 2.01 -19.34 8.18
N GLY A 98 0.74 -19.05 7.94
CA GLY A 98 0.23 -17.72 7.61
C GLY A 98 -0.74 -17.67 6.46
N VAL A 99 -1.74 -16.82 6.59
CA VAL A 99 -2.64 -16.38 5.52
C VAL A 99 -1.93 -15.24 4.80
N TYR A 100 -1.31 -15.52 3.66
CA TYR A 100 -0.55 -14.55 2.88
C TYR A 100 -1.47 -13.71 1.98
N SER A 101 -0.87 -12.77 1.24
CA SER A 101 -1.60 -11.77 0.47
C SER A 101 -2.48 -12.35 -0.63
N GLY A 102 -3.46 -11.55 -1.03
CA GLY A 102 -4.43 -11.92 -2.03
C GLY A 102 -5.44 -10.80 -2.30
N SER A 103 -6.51 -11.14 -3.02
CA SER A 103 -7.48 -10.17 -3.53
C SER A 103 -8.92 -10.60 -3.31
N ALA A 104 -9.86 -9.72 -3.63
CA ALA A 104 -11.29 -9.97 -3.61
C ALA A 104 -11.92 -9.81 -5.00
N LEU A 105 -12.98 -10.57 -5.23
CA LEU A 105 -13.89 -10.42 -6.36
C LEU A 105 -15.33 -10.46 -5.85
N ALA A 106 -16.09 -9.39 -6.09
CA ALA A 106 -17.53 -9.37 -5.87
C ALA A 106 -18.22 -9.92 -7.11
N GLU A 107 -18.84 -11.09 -7.01
CA GLU A 107 -19.49 -11.79 -8.12
C GLU A 107 -20.68 -12.58 -7.64
N SER A 108 -21.78 -12.58 -8.42
CA SER A 108 -22.98 -13.40 -8.16
C SER A 108 -23.54 -13.24 -6.74
N GLU A 109 -23.59 -12.00 -6.25
CA GLU A 109 -24.05 -11.61 -4.90
C GLU A 109 -23.21 -12.18 -3.73
N LYS A 110 -22.02 -12.70 -4.03
CA LYS A 110 -21.02 -13.14 -3.06
C LYS A 110 -19.74 -12.34 -3.15
N LEU A 111 -19.04 -12.26 -2.04
CA LEU A 111 -17.67 -11.79 -1.97
C LEU A 111 -16.75 -13.01 -1.91
N HIS A 112 -15.89 -13.13 -2.92
CA HIS A 112 -14.87 -14.17 -3.02
C HIS A 112 -13.52 -13.58 -2.62
N LEU A 113 -12.81 -14.23 -1.69
CA LEU A 113 -11.43 -13.92 -1.37
C LEU A 113 -10.53 -15.02 -1.91
N PHE A 114 -9.47 -14.60 -2.60
CA PHE A 114 -8.41 -15.46 -3.11
C PHE A 114 -7.12 -15.05 -2.44
N PHE A 115 -6.40 -16.00 -1.85
CA PHE A 115 -5.21 -15.70 -1.06
C PHE A 115 -4.21 -16.86 -1.09
N THR A 116 -3.01 -16.59 -0.64
CA THR A 116 -1.98 -17.61 -0.57
C THR A 116 -1.93 -18.22 0.83
N GLY A 117 -2.12 -19.52 0.90
CA GLY A 117 -1.81 -20.30 2.08
C GLY A 117 -0.30 -20.59 2.11
N ASN A 118 0.35 -20.37 3.24
CA ASN A 118 1.77 -20.60 3.40
C ASN A 118 2.03 -21.72 4.42
N VAL A 119 2.82 -22.71 4.01
CA VAL A 119 3.30 -23.79 4.87
C VAL A 119 4.82 -23.88 4.73
N LYS A 120 5.51 -23.97 5.85
CA LYS A 120 6.96 -24.23 5.89
C LYS A 120 7.19 -25.61 6.53
N ILE A 121 7.90 -26.46 5.82
CA ILE A 121 8.29 -27.77 6.32
C ILE A 121 9.52 -27.57 7.21
N ASP A 122 9.50 -28.14 8.41
CA ASP A 122 10.64 -28.05 9.32
C ASP A 122 11.81 -28.87 8.78
N GLY A 123 12.99 -28.28 8.71
CA GLY A 123 14.20 -28.91 8.17
C GLY A 123 15.27 -27.91 7.72
N ASP A 124 16.38 -28.44 7.22
CA ASP A 124 17.47 -27.64 6.64
C ASP A 124 17.18 -27.33 5.16
N TYR A 125 16.22 -26.42 4.95
CA TYR A 125 15.79 -25.99 3.64
C TYR A 125 16.15 -24.52 3.38
N ASP A 126 16.35 -24.16 2.12
CA ASP A 126 16.56 -22.76 1.72
C ASP A 126 15.24 -21.95 1.68
N TYR A 127 14.09 -22.64 1.73
CA TYR A 127 12.74 -22.05 1.61
C TYR A 127 12.50 -21.22 0.34
N ILE A 128 13.40 -21.38 -0.65
CA ILE A 128 13.32 -20.77 -1.96
C ILE A 128 12.98 -21.83 -3.01
N ASN A 129 13.78 -22.89 -3.06
CA ASN A 129 13.63 -23.98 -4.01
C ASN A 129 12.88 -25.18 -3.42
N GLU A 130 12.95 -25.34 -2.11
CA GLU A 130 12.32 -26.44 -1.37
C GLU A 130 11.96 -26.03 0.08
N GLY A 131 11.17 -26.87 0.75
CA GLY A 131 10.78 -26.67 2.15
C GLY A 131 9.63 -25.67 2.37
N ARG A 132 9.03 -25.12 1.30
CA ARG A 132 7.87 -24.24 1.37
C ARG A 132 6.80 -24.70 0.39
N GLU A 133 5.57 -24.70 0.86
CA GLU A 133 4.37 -24.92 0.06
C GLU A 133 3.51 -23.66 0.08
N THR A 134 3.16 -23.17 -1.11
CA THR A 134 2.32 -21.98 -1.27
C THR A 134 1.15 -22.32 -2.18
N SER A 135 0.02 -22.70 -1.60
CA SER A 135 -1.19 -23.00 -2.36
C SER A 135 -2.07 -21.76 -2.53
N THR A 136 -2.80 -21.67 -3.64
CA THR A 136 -3.86 -20.66 -3.79
C THR A 136 -5.15 -21.17 -3.17
N LEU A 137 -5.66 -20.41 -2.19
CA LEU A 137 -6.87 -20.72 -1.44
C LEU A 137 -8.00 -19.77 -1.81
N HIS A 138 -9.23 -20.23 -1.63
CA HIS A 138 -10.44 -19.49 -1.89
C HIS A 138 -11.42 -19.65 -0.72
N VAL A 139 -12.11 -18.55 -0.39
CA VAL A 139 -13.29 -18.56 0.50
C VAL A 139 -14.34 -17.62 -0.06
N GLU A 140 -15.59 -17.84 0.32
CA GLU A 140 -16.70 -16.98 -0.07
C GLU A 140 -17.52 -16.49 1.13
N SER A 141 -18.19 -15.36 0.97
CA SER A 141 -19.08 -14.75 1.96
C SER A 141 -20.30 -14.16 1.28
N GLU A 142 -21.46 -14.33 1.90
CA GLU A 142 -22.72 -13.71 1.46
C GLU A 142 -22.89 -12.29 2.01
N ASP A 143 -22.30 -11.97 3.17
CA ASP A 143 -22.44 -10.67 3.83
C ASP A 143 -21.18 -9.79 3.78
N GLY A 144 -20.05 -10.34 3.32
CA GLY A 144 -18.76 -9.70 3.27
C GLY A 144 -18.01 -9.66 4.61
N ILE A 145 -18.57 -10.27 5.67
CA ILE A 145 -18.03 -10.26 7.05
C ILE A 145 -17.72 -11.68 7.54
N HIS A 146 -18.63 -12.63 7.30
CA HIS A 146 -18.46 -14.01 7.71
C HIS A 146 -18.09 -14.87 6.51
N PHE A 147 -16.95 -15.51 6.59
CA PHE A 147 -16.39 -16.33 5.51
C PHE A 147 -16.60 -17.82 5.80
N GLY A 148 -16.86 -18.58 4.72
CA GLY A 148 -17.05 -20.01 4.77
C GLY A 148 -15.77 -20.81 4.96
N ASP A 149 -15.81 -22.09 4.62
CA ASP A 149 -14.65 -22.97 4.67
C ASP A 149 -13.68 -22.66 3.53
N LYS A 150 -12.39 -22.85 3.77
CA LYS A 150 -11.32 -22.63 2.79
C LYS A 150 -11.26 -23.79 1.81
N GLU A 151 -11.20 -23.46 0.53
CA GLU A 151 -10.98 -24.42 -0.56
C GLU A 151 -9.59 -24.21 -1.17
N GLU A 152 -8.78 -25.25 -1.32
CA GLU A 152 -7.55 -25.23 -2.10
C GLU A 152 -7.92 -25.33 -3.59
N ILE A 153 -7.74 -24.27 -4.34
CA ILE A 153 -8.10 -24.20 -5.76
C ILE A 153 -6.91 -24.42 -6.69
N ILE A 154 -5.71 -24.10 -6.26
CA ILE A 154 -4.46 -24.48 -6.93
C ILE A 154 -3.48 -24.96 -5.85
N SER A 155 -3.18 -26.26 -5.85
CA SER A 155 -2.15 -26.86 -5.00
C SER A 155 -0.76 -26.47 -5.48
N PHE A 156 0.19 -26.30 -4.56
CA PHE A 156 1.58 -25.95 -4.89
C PHE A 156 2.24 -26.93 -5.88
N GLU A 157 1.84 -28.20 -5.88
CA GLU A 157 2.33 -29.24 -6.79
C GLU A 157 1.87 -29.03 -8.25
N LYS A 158 0.84 -28.20 -8.47
CA LYS A 158 0.28 -27.92 -9.81
C LYS A 158 0.87 -26.68 -10.47
N TYR A 159 1.75 -25.98 -9.77
CA TYR A 159 2.44 -24.85 -10.39
C TYR A 159 3.48 -25.34 -11.40
N PRO A 160 3.79 -24.53 -12.44
CA PRO A 160 4.78 -24.89 -13.43
C PRO A 160 6.17 -25.13 -12.83
N ASP A 161 6.85 -26.17 -13.32
CA ASP A 161 8.17 -26.59 -12.83
C ASP A 161 9.29 -25.54 -12.99
N GLU A 162 9.08 -24.53 -13.82
CA GLU A 162 10.01 -23.42 -14.04
C GLU A 162 10.13 -22.48 -12.85
N PHE A 163 9.18 -22.52 -11.91
CA PHE A 163 9.17 -21.67 -10.72
C PHE A 163 9.83 -22.34 -9.51
N THR A 164 10.28 -21.49 -8.59
CA THR A 164 10.69 -21.88 -7.24
C THR A 164 9.45 -22.03 -6.34
N CYS A 165 9.62 -22.27 -5.04
CA CYS A 165 8.53 -22.25 -4.06
C CYS A 165 7.91 -20.86 -3.83
N HIS A 166 8.45 -19.81 -4.45
CA HIS A 166 7.93 -18.46 -4.33
C HIS A 166 6.91 -18.17 -5.44
N ILE A 167 5.66 -18.62 -5.22
CA ILE A 167 4.49 -18.26 -6.02
C ILE A 167 3.41 -17.82 -5.04
N ARG A 168 2.83 -16.61 -5.21
CA ARG A 168 1.88 -16.04 -4.24
C ARG A 168 1.08 -14.86 -4.77
N ASP A 169 0.22 -14.30 -3.91
CA ASP A 169 -0.48 -13.04 -4.05
C ASP A 169 -1.48 -13.03 -5.23
N PRO A 170 -2.49 -13.92 -5.23
CA PRO A 170 -3.47 -13.99 -6.31
C PRO A 170 -4.27 -12.71 -6.46
N LYS A 171 -4.33 -12.18 -7.70
CA LYS A 171 -5.25 -11.13 -8.10
C LYS A 171 -6.21 -11.66 -9.13
N VAL A 172 -7.51 -11.59 -8.83
CA VAL A 172 -8.57 -12.13 -9.69
C VAL A 172 -9.44 -11.02 -10.26
N TRP A 173 -9.79 -11.14 -11.54
CA TRP A 173 -10.76 -10.27 -12.19
C TRP A 173 -11.62 -11.05 -13.20
N LYS A 174 -12.72 -10.45 -13.64
CA LYS A 174 -13.60 -10.97 -14.68
C LYS A 174 -13.45 -10.16 -15.97
N GLU A 175 -13.31 -10.83 -17.09
CA GLU A 175 -13.29 -10.22 -18.43
C GLU A 175 -14.04 -11.16 -19.39
N ASN A 176 -15.03 -10.63 -20.13
CA ASN A 176 -15.78 -11.36 -21.16
C ASN A 176 -16.34 -12.74 -20.68
N ASP A 177 -17.04 -12.76 -19.56
CA ASP A 177 -17.63 -13.98 -18.96
C ASP A 177 -16.62 -15.06 -18.52
N ARG A 178 -15.35 -14.74 -18.47
CA ARG A 178 -14.29 -15.59 -17.92
C ARG A 178 -13.61 -14.91 -16.75
N TYR A 179 -13.01 -15.71 -15.91
CA TYR A 179 -12.22 -15.23 -14.77
C TYR A 179 -10.75 -15.46 -15.06
N PHE A 180 -9.97 -14.48 -14.68
CA PHE A 180 -8.50 -14.51 -14.81
C PHE A 180 -7.88 -14.30 -13.46
N MET A 181 -6.72 -14.89 -13.25
CA MET A 181 -5.91 -14.73 -12.05
C MET A 181 -4.46 -14.52 -12.46
N VAL A 182 -3.80 -13.59 -11.79
CA VAL A 182 -2.34 -13.46 -11.82
C VAL A 182 -1.77 -13.79 -10.46
N LEU A 183 -0.62 -14.48 -10.46
CA LEU A 183 0.17 -14.81 -9.28
C LEU A 183 1.58 -14.28 -9.47
N GLY A 184 2.16 -13.67 -8.45
CA GLY A 184 3.57 -13.29 -8.45
C GLY A 184 4.46 -14.50 -8.28
N GLY A 185 5.63 -14.50 -8.89
CA GLY A 185 6.53 -15.65 -8.83
C GLY A 185 8.00 -15.32 -9.07
N ARG A 186 8.84 -16.27 -8.64
CA ARG A 186 10.29 -16.32 -8.88
C ARG A 186 10.62 -17.53 -9.73
N LEU A 187 11.06 -17.28 -10.96
CA LEU A 187 11.56 -18.34 -11.83
C LEU A 187 12.86 -18.94 -11.28
N LYS A 188 13.09 -20.20 -11.54
CA LYS A 188 14.41 -20.82 -11.37
C LYS A 188 15.42 -20.06 -12.24
N GLY A 189 16.52 -19.60 -11.66
CA GLY A 189 17.46 -18.69 -12.32
C GLY A 189 17.27 -17.22 -11.96
N ASP A 190 16.49 -16.93 -10.91
CA ASP A 190 16.40 -15.62 -10.26
C ASP A 190 15.83 -14.51 -11.15
N LYS A 191 14.70 -14.78 -11.75
CA LYS A 191 13.96 -13.81 -12.54
C LYS A 191 12.52 -13.69 -12.05
N GLY A 192 12.09 -12.46 -11.78
CA GLY A 192 10.70 -12.17 -11.42
C GLY A 192 9.74 -12.38 -12.60
N ALA A 193 8.56 -12.91 -12.31
CA ALA A 193 7.54 -13.17 -13.31
C ALA A 193 6.14 -13.21 -12.69
N VAL A 194 5.13 -13.22 -13.56
CA VAL A 194 3.72 -13.40 -13.19
C VAL A 194 3.17 -14.61 -13.94
N LEU A 195 2.49 -15.49 -13.22
CA LEU A 195 1.73 -16.60 -13.79
C LEU A 195 0.31 -16.12 -14.10
N VAL A 196 -0.21 -16.45 -15.28
CA VAL A 196 -1.59 -16.15 -15.68
C VAL A 196 -2.41 -17.42 -15.75
N TYR A 197 -3.53 -17.42 -15.06
CA TYR A 197 -4.52 -18.51 -15.06
C TYR A 197 -5.88 -18.01 -15.56
N GLU A 198 -6.71 -18.93 -16.03
CA GLU A 198 -8.06 -18.70 -16.52
C GLU A 198 -9.02 -19.72 -15.91
N SER A 199 -10.26 -19.29 -15.59
CA SER A 199 -11.33 -20.14 -15.09
C SER A 199 -12.68 -19.76 -15.68
N GLU A 200 -13.60 -20.72 -15.72
CA GLU A 200 -15.01 -20.52 -16.08
C GLU A 200 -15.94 -20.44 -14.86
N ASN A 201 -15.45 -20.88 -13.67
CA ASN A 201 -16.30 -21.11 -12.50
C ASN A 201 -15.67 -20.71 -11.14
N LEU A 202 -14.51 -20.03 -11.14
CA LEU A 202 -13.72 -19.64 -9.96
C LEU A 202 -13.12 -20.79 -9.15
N LYS A 203 -13.36 -22.04 -9.52
CA LYS A 203 -12.90 -23.24 -8.79
C LYS A 203 -11.82 -24.00 -9.54
N GLU A 204 -11.99 -24.16 -10.85
CA GLU A 204 -11.07 -24.86 -11.72
C GLU A 204 -10.25 -23.86 -12.52
N TRP A 205 -8.94 -23.81 -12.27
CA TRP A 205 -8.03 -22.87 -12.88
C TRP A 205 -7.07 -23.57 -13.84
N LYS A 206 -6.92 -23.02 -15.03
CA LYS A 206 -6.02 -23.53 -16.06
C LYS A 206 -4.89 -22.52 -16.28
N PHE A 207 -3.66 -22.98 -16.16
CA PHE A 207 -2.49 -22.20 -16.51
C PHE A 207 -2.52 -21.80 -18.00
N LYS A 208 -2.20 -20.54 -18.28
CA LYS A 208 -2.21 -19.97 -19.65
C LYS A 208 -0.82 -19.66 -20.14
N HIS A 209 -0.11 -18.78 -19.47
CA HIS A 209 1.22 -18.31 -19.85
C HIS A 209 1.89 -17.56 -18.69
N ILE A 210 3.15 -17.21 -18.92
CA ILE A 210 3.97 -16.40 -18.02
C ILE A 210 4.13 -15.00 -18.61
N ILE A 211 4.05 -13.95 -17.79
CA ILE A 211 4.45 -12.58 -18.14
C ILE A 211 5.75 -12.29 -17.40
N THR A 212 6.77 -11.89 -18.14
CA THR A 212 8.06 -11.41 -17.60
C THR A 212 8.67 -10.41 -18.58
N THR A 213 9.69 -9.69 -18.16
CA THR A 213 10.43 -8.75 -19.02
C THR A 213 11.46 -9.49 -19.89
N PRO A 214 11.91 -8.91 -21.03
CA PRO A 214 12.99 -9.48 -21.83
C PRO A 214 14.25 -9.75 -21.00
N GLU A 215 14.75 -8.74 -20.30
CA GLU A 215 15.87 -8.89 -19.38
C GLU A 215 15.37 -9.17 -17.95
N ALA A 216 16.26 -9.60 -17.06
CA ALA A 216 15.90 -9.84 -15.65
C ALA A 216 15.60 -8.50 -14.94
N PHE A 217 14.41 -8.40 -14.36
CA PHE A 217 13.97 -7.24 -13.60
C PHE A 217 13.61 -7.65 -12.18
N GLY A 218 14.64 -7.76 -11.34
CA GLY A 218 14.53 -8.36 -10.01
C GLY A 218 14.39 -9.88 -10.05
N TYR A 219 14.56 -10.51 -8.90
CA TYR A 219 14.50 -11.99 -8.79
C TYR A 219 13.10 -12.51 -8.45
N MET A 220 12.21 -11.68 -7.90
CA MET A 220 10.84 -12.02 -7.51
C MET A 220 9.91 -10.85 -7.78
N TRP A 221 8.72 -11.11 -8.28
CA TRP A 221 7.63 -10.13 -8.36
C TRP A 221 6.53 -10.52 -7.39
N GLU A 222 6.26 -9.67 -6.40
CA GLU A 222 5.18 -9.85 -5.43
C GLU A 222 3.97 -9.00 -5.78
N CYS A 223 2.82 -9.32 -5.19
CA CYS A 223 1.59 -8.54 -5.22
C CYS A 223 1.21 -8.04 -6.63
N PRO A 224 1.10 -8.93 -7.64
CA PRO A 224 0.72 -8.50 -8.97
C PRO A 224 -0.71 -7.99 -8.98
N ASP A 225 -0.95 -6.94 -9.77
CA ASP A 225 -2.29 -6.40 -10.02
C ASP A 225 -2.44 -6.06 -11.51
N TYR A 226 -3.26 -6.83 -12.21
CA TYR A 226 -3.52 -6.63 -13.63
C TYR A 226 -4.86 -5.92 -13.81
N PHE A 227 -4.85 -4.75 -14.45
CA PHE A 227 -6.04 -3.92 -14.54
C PHE A 227 -6.08 -3.06 -15.80
N GLU A 228 -7.29 -2.64 -16.15
CA GLU A 228 -7.55 -1.64 -17.18
C GLU A 228 -7.90 -0.30 -16.54
N LEU A 229 -7.35 0.79 -17.10
CA LEU A 229 -7.65 2.16 -16.73
C LEU A 229 -7.62 3.05 -17.98
N ASP A 230 -8.72 3.75 -18.25
CA ASP A 230 -8.88 4.63 -19.41
C ASP A 230 -8.53 3.93 -20.77
N GLY A 231 -8.97 2.67 -20.92
CA GLY A 231 -8.76 1.86 -22.12
C GLY A 231 -7.34 1.34 -22.32
N LYS A 232 -6.47 1.46 -21.29
CA LYS A 232 -5.11 0.92 -21.29
C LYS A 232 -4.95 -0.14 -20.22
N LYS A 233 -4.22 -1.20 -20.53
CA LYS A 233 -3.92 -2.27 -19.59
C LYS A 233 -2.58 -2.02 -18.90
N PHE A 234 -2.54 -2.32 -17.61
CA PHE A 234 -1.36 -2.17 -16.76
C PHE A 234 -1.15 -3.42 -15.93
N LEU A 235 0.12 -3.72 -15.65
CA LEU A 235 0.54 -4.74 -14.69
C LEU A 235 1.34 -4.07 -13.59
N SER A 236 0.78 -3.97 -12.40
CA SER A 236 1.51 -3.57 -11.19
C SER A 236 2.20 -4.79 -10.59
N VAL A 237 3.43 -4.60 -10.11
CA VAL A 237 4.20 -5.60 -9.37
C VAL A 237 5.08 -4.93 -8.33
N SER A 238 5.48 -5.70 -7.33
CA SER A 238 6.46 -5.29 -6.32
C SER A 238 7.74 -6.12 -6.47
N PRO A 239 8.70 -5.65 -7.32
CA PRO A 239 9.92 -6.40 -7.62
C PRO A 239 10.92 -6.33 -6.47
N GLN A 240 11.54 -7.47 -6.17
CA GLN A 240 12.65 -7.60 -5.23
C GLN A 240 13.98 -7.76 -5.98
N GLY A 241 15.05 -7.15 -5.42
CA GLY A 241 16.42 -7.33 -5.91
C GLY A 241 16.82 -6.40 -7.05
N LEU A 242 16.12 -5.28 -7.24
CA LEU A 242 16.58 -4.24 -8.16
C LEU A 242 17.75 -3.47 -7.54
N LYS A 243 18.69 -3.11 -8.38
CA LYS A 243 19.84 -2.33 -7.94
C LYS A 243 19.43 -0.86 -7.73
N ARG A 244 19.78 -0.31 -6.57
CA ARG A 244 19.57 1.10 -6.23
C ARG A 244 20.22 2.02 -7.23
N GLU A 245 19.50 3.06 -7.64
CA GLU A 245 19.95 4.16 -8.47
C GLU A 245 19.76 5.51 -7.74
N GLU A 246 20.31 6.58 -8.27
CA GLU A 246 20.22 7.90 -7.62
C GLU A 246 18.78 8.42 -7.50
N PHE A 247 17.94 8.18 -8.52
CA PHE A 247 16.57 8.69 -8.62
C PHE A 247 15.51 7.60 -8.78
N ARG A 248 15.92 6.34 -8.72
CA ARG A 248 15.03 5.17 -8.86
C ARG A 248 15.48 4.08 -7.90
N PHE A 249 14.53 3.20 -7.54
CA PHE A 249 14.84 2.00 -6.75
C PHE A 249 15.61 2.31 -5.47
N GLN A 250 15.21 3.38 -4.78
CA GLN A 250 15.95 3.90 -3.63
C GLN A 250 15.66 3.14 -2.33
N ASN A 251 14.63 2.29 -2.29
CA ASN A 251 14.28 1.42 -1.17
C ASN A 251 14.87 0.02 -1.36
N ILE A 252 14.79 -0.83 -0.35
CA ILE A 252 15.24 -2.24 -0.47
C ILE A 252 14.45 -2.99 -1.53
N TYR A 253 13.13 -2.79 -1.57
CA TYR A 253 12.22 -3.32 -2.58
C TYR A 253 11.36 -2.18 -3.12
N GLN A 254 10.84 -2.36 -4.31
CA GLN A 254 10.10 -1.35 -5.03
C GLN A 254 8.69 -1.82 -5.33
N SER A 255 7.80 -0.88 -5.62
CA SER A 255 6.49 -1.15 -6.21
C SER A 255 6.25 -0.21 -7.38
N GLY A 256 5.73 -0.73 -8.46
CA GLY A 256 5.48 0.07 -9.65
C GLY A 256 4.62 -0.67 -10.65
N TYR A 257 4.50 -0.12 -11.84
CA TYR A 257 3.67 -0.68 -12.89
C TYR A 257 4.35 -0.63 -14.26
N PHE A 258 3.97 -1.58 -15.08
CA PHE A 258 4.25 -1.62 -16.52
C PHE A 258 2.98 -1.25 -17.27
N PRO A 259 3.04 -0.42 -18.32
CA PRO A 259 2.03 -0.45 -19.38
C PRO A 259 2.14 -1.79 -20.12
N VAL A 260 1.01 -2.46 -20.33
CA VAL A 260 0.95 -3.73 -21.06
C VAL A 260 0.77 -3.42 -22.54
N LYS A 261 1.64 -4.00 -23.40
CA LYS A 261 1.58 -3.84 -24.84
C LYS A 261 0.39 -4.60 -25.45
N GLU A 262 0.04 -4.34 -26.70
CA GLU A 262 -1.09 -4.99 -27.39
C GLU A 262 -0.95 -6.52 -27.47
N ASP A 263 0.28 -7.03 -27.51
CA ASP A 263 0.59 -8.47 -27.51
C ASP A 263 0.60 -9.10 -26.10
N GLY A 264 0.29 -8.32 -25.06
CA GLY A 264 0.29 -8.76 -23.68
C GLY A 264 1.66 -8.74 -22.98
N SER A 265 2.72 -8.32 -23.67
CA SER A 265 4.07 -8.24 -23.10
C SER A 265 4.30 -6.96 -22.30
N VAL A 266 5.34 -6.99 -21.45
CA VAL A 266 5.86 -5.85 -20.69
C VAL A 266 7.36 -5.70 -20.93
N ASP A 267 7.89 -4.50 -20.64
CA ASP A 267 9.30 -4.15 -20.88
C ASP A 267 9.87 -3.46 -19.63
N GLU A 268 11.04 -3.88 -19.14
CA GLU A 268 11.66 -3.33 -17.94
C GLU A 268 11.96 -1.83 -18.05
N ARG A 269 12.16 -1.32 -19.27
CA ARG A 269 12.42 0.10 -19.53
C ARG A 269 11.19 0.97 -19.32
N ASP A 270 9.99 0.38 -19.42
CA ASP A 270 8.71 1.07 -19.28
C ASP A 270 8.22 1.08 -17.81
N PHE A 271 8.93 0.40 -16.89
CA PHE A 271 8.55 0.34 -15.48
C PHE A 271 8.57 1.71 -14.82
N ARG A 272 7.50 2.03 -14.10
CA ARG A 272 7.34 3.28 -13.35
C ARG A 272 7.01 2.95 -11.90
N GLU A 273 7.75 3.53 -10.97
CA GLU A 273 7.48 3.40 -9.54
C GLU A 273 6.20 4.15 -9.18
N TRP A 274 5.39 3.56 -8.28
CA TRP A 274 4.20 4.19 -7.74
C TRP A 274 4.53 5.36 -6.82
N ASP A 275 5.60 5.22 -6.06
CA ASP A 275 5.93 6.14 -4.97
C ASP A 275 7.45 6.26 -4.82
N MET A 276 7.93 7.45 -4.59
CA MET A 276 9.34 7.77 -4.47
C MET A 276 9.76 8.00 -3.01
N GLY A 277 8.85 7.79 -2.06
CA GLY A 277 9.09 7.96 -0.62
C GLY A 277 9.80 6.77 0.01
N PHE A 278 9.91 6.82 1.34
CA PHE A 278 10.57 5.76 2.10
C PHE A 278 9.65 4.56 2.36
N ASP A 279 8.35 4.82 2.49
CA ASP A 279 7.38 3.87 3.01
C ASP A 279 6.25 3.65 2.00
N PHE A 280 6.48 2.78 1.02
CA PHE A 280 5.43 2.36 0.10
C PHE A 280 5.76 0.99 -0.49
N TYR A 281 4.85 0.02 -0.34
CA TYR A 281 5.00 -1.31 -0.90
C TYR A 281 3.65 -1.99 -1.13
N ALA A 282 3.65 -3.08 -1.92
CA ALA A 282 2.55 -4.03 -2.12
C ALA A 282 1.18 -3.37 -2.41
N PRO A 283 1.08 -2.34 -3.28
CA PRO A 283 -0.20 -1.71 -3.55
C PRO A 283 -1.14 -2.64 -4.27
N GLN A 284 -2.43 -2.47 -4.01
CA GLN A 284 -3.50 -3.07 -4.80
C GLN A 284 -4.47 -2.00 -5.27
N THR A 285 -5.11 -2.27 -6.42
CA THR A 285 -6.17 -1.43 -6.98
C THR A 285 -7.52 -2.13 -6.98
N PHE A 286 -8.58 -1.36 -6.95
CA PHE A 286 -9.94 -1.85 -7.13
C PHE A 286 -10.82 -0.77 -7.75
N THR A 287 -11.95 -1.19 -8.32
CA THR A 287 -12.94 -0.26 -8.87
C THR A 287 -14.07 -0.08 -7.87
N ASP A 288 -14.45 1.16 -7.58
CA ASP A 288 -15.57 1.48 -6.72
C ASP A 288 -16.90 1.50 -7.49
N ASN A 289 -18.01 1.77 -6.77
CA ASN A 289 -19.35 1.82 -7.34
C ASN A 289 -19.59 2.95 -8.35
N SER A 290 -18.71 3.94 -8.40
CA SER A 290 -18.77 5.03 -9.36
C SER A 290 -17.87 4.80 -10.59
N GLY A 291 -17.19 3.66 -10.65
CA GLY A 291 -16.28 3.31 -11.73
C GLY A 291 -14.87 3.90 -11.58
N ARG A 292 -14.57 4.58 -10.45
CA ARG A 292 -13.21 5.06 -10.19
C ARG A 292 -12.30 3.89 -9.81
N ARG A 293 -11.08 3.92 -10.31
CA ARG A 293 -10.05 3.03 -9.83
C ARG A 293 -9.29 3.68 -8.67
N LEU A 294 -9.30 2.99 -7.55
CA LEU A 294 -8.61 3.42 -6.32
C LEU A 294 -7.43 2.49 -6.05
N LEU A 295 -6.36 3.06 -5.50
CA LEU A 295 -5.16 2.36 -5.05
C LEU A 295 -4.95 2.59 -3.56
N ILE A 296 -4.54 1.54 -2.86
CA ILE A 296 -4.05 1.60 -1.48
C ILE A 296 -2.74 0.81 -1.42
N GLY A 297 -1.71 1.36 -0.77
CA GLY A 297 -0.42 0.71 -0.55
C GLY A 297 -0.09 0.57 0.93
N TRP A 298 0.89 -0.25 1.25
CA TRP A 298 1.44 -0.38 2.60
C TRP A 298 2.51 0.68 2.86
N MET A 299 2.35 1.45 3.94
CA MET A 299 3.35 2.40 4.43
C MET A 299 4.18 1.78 5.57
N GLY A 300 5.24 1.08 5.23
CA GLY A 300 6.03 0.41 6.23
C GLY A 300 7.29 -0.29 5.74
N MET A 301 7.62 -0.21 4.46
CA MET A 301 8.82 -0.81 3.91
C MET A 301 10.06 -0.07 4.44
N PRO A 302 10.86 -0.71 5.33
CA PRO A 302 12.05 -0.08 5.88
C PRO A 302 13.13 0.08 4.81
N ASP A 303 14.01 1.07 5.00
CA ASP A 303 15.27 1.15 4.26
C ASP A 303 16.25 0.16 4.89
N ALA A 304 16.74 -0.80 4.12
CA ALA A 304 17.42 -1.98 4.64
C ALA A 304 18.92 -1.82 4.84
N GLU A 305 19.51 -0.67 4.55
CA GLU A 305 20.95 -0.51 4.73
C GLU A 305 21.36 -0.38 6.21
N GLU A 306 20.42 0.04 7.07
CA GLU A 306 20.61 0.15 8.52
C GLU A 306 19.40 -0.43 9.25
N GLU A 307 19.61 -1.01 10.42
CA GLU A 307 18.54 -1.47 11.28
C GLU A 307 17.67 -0.28 11.71
N TYR A 308 16.42 -0.31 11.26
CA TYR A 308 15.48 0.77 11.46
C TYR A 308 14.36 0.31 12.37
N THR A 309 14.11 1.05 13.43
CA THR A 309 13.04 0.76 14.40
C THR A 309 11.94 1.80 14.34
N ASN A 310 10.72 1.38 14.01
CA ASN A 310 9.53 2.22 14.10
C ASN A 310 9.22 2.59 15.54
N LYS A 311 9.06 3.87 15.84
CA LYS A 311 8.75 4.35 17.20
C LYS A 311 7.39 3.87 17.73
N THR A 312 6.49 3.45 16.84
CA THR A 312 5.18 2.91 17.24
C THR A 312 5.25 1.49 17.81
N ILE A 313 6.40 0.81 17.72
CA ILE A 313 6.63 -0.47 18.38
C ILE A 313 6.45 -0.33 19.89
N ASP A 314 6.94 0.76 20.49
CA ASP A 314 6.78 1.06 21.92
C ASP A 314 5.30 1.31 22.29
N GLU A 315 4.46 1.69 21.32
CA GLU A 315 3.01 1.84 21.50
C GLU A 315 2.22 0.54 21.19
N GLY A 316 2.93 -0.57 20.89
CA GLY A 316 2.33 -1.89 20.65
C GLY A 316 1.69 -2.06 19.28
N TRP A 317 2.06 -1.25 18.29
CA TRP A 317 1.58 -1.37 16.91
C TRP A 317 2.61 -0.91 15.89
N GLN A 318 2.48 -1.37 14.65
CA GLN A 318 3.41 -0.98 13.60
C GLN A 318 2.73 -0.91 12.23
N HIS A 319 3.15 0.10 11.43
CA HIS A 319 2.75 0.37 10.05
C HIS A 319 1.31 0.88 9.87
N CYS A 320 1.00 1.24 8.64
CA CYS A 320 -0.33 1.68 8.21
C CYS A 320 -0.48 1.49 6.69
N LEU A 321 -1.68 1.72 6.20
CA LEU A 321 -1.95 1.83 4.77
C LEU A 321 -1.90 3.31 4.35
N THR A 322 -1.62 3.57 3.07
CA THR A 322 -1.79 4.92 2.48
C THR A 322 -3.25 5.34 2.53
N VAL A 323 -3.54 6.62 2.38
CA VAL A 323 -4.90 7.03 2.05
C VAL A 323 -5.32 6.41 0.71
N PRO A 324 -6.63 6.17 0.47
CA PRO A 324 -7.11 5.76 -0.85
C PRO A 324 -6.77 6.82 -1.90
N ARG A 325 -6.13 6.41 -3.00
CA ARG A 325 -5.73 7.27 -4.11
C ARG A 325 -6.54 6.95 -5.36
N GLU A 326 -7.17 7.96 -5.95
CA GLU A 326 -7.81 7.85 -7.25
C GLU A 326 -6.76 7.87 -8.35
N LEU A 327 -6.85 6.92 -9.28
CA LEU A 327 -5.94 6.78 -10.41
C LEU A 327 -6.55 7.37 -11.67
N ARG A 328 -5.76 8.09 -12.45
CA ARG A 328 -6.12 8.64 -13.77
C ARG A 328 -4.96 8.51 -14.74
N VAL A 329 -5.24 8.28 -16.02
CA VAL A 329 -4.20 8.26 -17.05
C VAL A 329 -4.11 9.62 -17.71
N LYS A 330 -2.90 10.17 -17.80
CA LYS A 330 -2.57 11.36 -18.58
C LYS A 330 -1.25 11.13 -19.29
N ASP A 331 -1.22 11.34 -20.60
CA ASP A 331 -0.03 11.17 -21.44
C ASP A 331 0.66 9.80 -21.29
N GLY A 332 -0.14 8.73 -21.07
CA GLY A 332 0.35 7.37 -20.91
C GLY A 332 0.98 7.06 -19.55
N LYS A 333 0.90 7.98 -18.59
CA LYS A 333 1.31 7.82 -17.19
C LYS A 333 0.09 7.76 -16.30
N ILE A 334 0.19 7.05 -15.17
CA ILE A 334 -0.84 7.07 -14.13
C ILE A 334 -0.51 8.17 -13.13
N PHE A 335 -1.50 9.02 -12.88
CA PHE A 335 -1.48 10.04 -11.85
C PHE A 335 -2.28 9.54 -10.66
N GLN A 336 -1.81 9.85 -9.45
CA GLN A 336 -2.41 9.43 -8.19
C GLN A 336 -2.82 10.65 -7.39
N TYR A 337 -4.08 10.70 -6.97
CA TYR A 337 -4.54 11.81 -6.17
C TYR A 337 -5.37 11.30 -4.97
N PRO A 338 -5.25 11.91 -3.77
CA PRO A 338 -6.05 11.47 -2.63
C PRO A 338 -7.53 11.47 -2.97
N ALA A 339 -8.25 10.44 -2.55
CA ALA A 339 -9.69 10.35 -2.77
C ALA A 339 -10.39 11.63 -2.28
N LYS A 340 -11.29 12.16 -3.10
CA LYS A 340 -11.97 13.44 -2.83
C LYS A 340 -12.76 13.48 -1.52
N GLU A 341 -13.18 12.32 -1.03
CA GLU A 341 -13.90 12.15 0.22
C GLU A 341 -13.11 12.67 1.43
N LEU A 342 -11.77 12.63 1.37
CA LEU A 342 -10.87 13.13 2.41
C LEU A 342 -10.99 14.64 2.61
N GLU A 343 -11.45 15.39 1.60
CA GLU A 343 -11.68 16.83 1.74
C GLU A 343 -12.79 17.18 2.75
N ARG A 344 -13.67 16.22 3.05
CA ARG A 344 -14.67 16.35 4.12
C ARG A 344 -14.07 16.45 5.51
N LEU A 345 -12.80 16.07 5.67
CA LEU A 345 -12.06 16.18 6.92
C LEU A 345 -11.53 17.59 7.16
N ARG A 346 -11.47 18.43 6.12
CA ARG A 346 -10.96 19.81 6.22
C ARG A 346 -11.80 20.63 7.20
N LYS A 347 -11.10 21.34 8.11
CA LYS A 347 -11.65 22.36 9.01
C LYS A 347 -11.52 23.74 8.38
N GLU A 348 -11.26 24.74 9.18
CA GLU A 348 -11.05 26.11 8.74
C GLU A 348 -9.87 26.24 7.78
N LYS A 349 -10.06 27.08 6.77
CA LYS A 349 -9.07 27.35 5.73
C LYS A 349 -8.20 28.53 6.13
N THR A 350 -6.91 28.33 6.09
CA THR A 350 -5.90 29.40 6.15
C THR A 350 -5.34 29.65 4.75
N ILE A 351 -5.43 30.87 4.27
CA ILE A 351 -4.81 31.28 3.00
C ILE A 351 -3.37 31.64 3.28
N LEU A 352 -2.44 31.04 2.53
CA LEU A 352 -1.03 31.38 2.59
C LEU A 352 -0.74 32.49 1.58
N ASP A 353 -0.31 33.63 2.10
CA ASP A 353 -0.06 34.84 1.31
C ASP A 353 1.31 34.74 0.60
N ASP A 354 1.28 34.86 -0.73
CA ASP A 354 2.45 34.77 -1.62
C ASP A 354 3.22 36.11 -1.80
N GLU A 355 2.70 37.22 -1.27
CA GLU A 355 3.40 38.51 -1.34
C GLU A 355 4.69 38.53 -0.49
N LYS A 356 4.81 37.57 0.44
CA LYS A 356 5.98 37.42 1.30
C LYS A 356 6.92 36.34 0.74
N SER A 357 8.20 36.65 0.68
CA SER A 357 9.24 35.68 0.29
C SER A 357 9.31 34.44 1.22
N ILE A 358 8.67 34.49 2.39
CA ILE A 358 8.61 33.44 3.41
C ILE A 358 7.22 33.50 4.07
N VAL A 359 6.50 32.38 4.01
CA VAL A 359 5.25 32.19 4.72
C VAL A 359 5.49 31.21 5.88
N GLU A 360 5.05 31.56 7.07
CA GLU A 360 5.18 30.75 8.28
C GLU A 360 3.81 30.57 8.96
N VAL A 361 3.44 29.33 9.25
CA VAL A 361 2.20 28.97 9.96
C VAL A 361 2.49 27.93 11.01
N ARG A 362 1.90 28.09 12.21
CA ARG A 362 1.95 27.07 13.26
C ARG A 362 0.91 25.99 13.02
N ILE A 363 1.30 24.75 13.18
CA ILE A 363 0.47 23.55 12.99
C ILE A 363 0.54 22.69 14.25
N GLU A 364 -0.62 22.24 14.74
CA GLU A 364 -0.71 21.22 15.76
C GLU A 364 -0.53 19.82 15.14
N VAL A 365 0.52 19.11 15.53
CA VAL A 365 0.87 17.80 14.96
C VAL A 365 -0.25 16.77 15.15
N ASN A 366 -0.93 16.81 16.31
CA ASN A 366 -1.94 15.82 16.67
C ASN A 366 -3.23 15.84 15.83
N GLU A 367 -3.46 16.90 15.07
CA GLU A 367 -4.65 17.03 14.21
C GLU A 367 -4.39 16.62 12.77
N GLY A 368 -3.14 16.74 12.29
CA GLY A 368 -2.81 16.59 10.89
C GLY A 368 -3.31 17.78 10.04
N PHE A 369 -2.87 17.85 8.79
CA PHE A 369 -3.25 18.92 7.89
C PHE A 369 -3.28 18.48 6.42
N ASP A 370 -4.00 19.27 5.60
CA ASP A 370 -4.02 19.22 4.15
C ASP A 370 -3.50 20.56 3.62
N LEU A 371 -2.34 20.55 2.98
CA LEU A 371 -1.73 21.73 2.35
C LEU A 371 -1.80 21.59 0.84
N LEU A 372 -2.37 22.58 0.17
CA LEU A 372 -2.40 22.67 -1.28
C LEU A 372 -1.66 23.94 -1.70
N ILE A 373 -0.64 23.80 -2.51
CA ILE A 373 0.13 24.90 -3.14
C ILE A 373 0.03 24.74 -4.65
N GLU A 374 -0.40 25.81 -5.31
CA GLU A 374 -0.68 25.86 -6.75
C GLU A 374 0.06 27.03 -7.39
N ASP A 375 0.19 27.02 -8.72
CA ASP A 375 0.81 28.07 -9.52
C ASP A 375 2.24 28.42 -9.04
N ILE A 376 3.03 27.40 -8.75
CA ILE A 376 4.37 27.57 -8.22
C ILE A 376 5.28 28.18 -9.31
N ALA A 377 5.80 29.37 -9.04
CA ALA A 377 6.86 29.97 -9.84
C ALA A 377 8.11 30.13 -8.96
N VAL A 378 9.11 29.29 -9.18
CA VAL A 378 10.38 29.33 -8.43
C VAL A 378 11.13 30.60 -8.76
N THR A 379 11.37 31.46 -7.76
CA THR A 379 12.05 32.75 -7.93
C THR A 379 13.50 32.74 -7.45
N ASP A 380 13.75 31.95 -6.42
CA ASP A 380 15.07 31.75 -5.85
C ASP A 380 15.56 30.35 -6.22
N ARG A 381 16.73 30.10 -6.57
CA ARG A 381 17.29 28.79 -7.02
C ARG A 381 16.56 27.53 -6.56
N SER A 382 15.80 27.59 -5.46
CA SER A 382 15.06 26.42 -4.92
C SER A 382 13.74 26.84 -4.28
N PHE A 383 12.71 25.97 -4.42
CA PHE A 383 11.46 26.03 -3.66
C PHE A 383 11.54 25.06 -2.48
N GLN A 384 11.10 25.46 -1.29
CA GLN A 384 11.24 24.66 -0.09
C GLN A 384 10.01 24.76 0.81
N ILE A 385 9.64 23.61 1.40
CA ILE A 385 8.64 23.50 2.46
C ILE A 385 9.30 22.79 3.64
N SER A 386 9.35 23.45 4.80
CA SER A 386 9.93 22.90 6.03
C SER A 386 8.86 22.74 7.11
N MET A 387 8.87 21.61 7.79
CA MET A 387 8.02 21.29 8.94
C MET A 387 8.91 21.30 10.21
N GLY A 388 8.99 22.45 10.89
CA GLY A 388 9.75 22.63 12.14
C GLY A 388 11.23 22.31 12.07
N GLY A 389 11.84 22.30 10.86
CA GLY A 389 13.20 21.83 10.66
C GLY A 389 13.40 20.32 10.75
N GLN A 390 12.32 19.56 10.99
CA GLN A 390 12.38 18.10 11.17
C GLN A 390 12.16 17.33 9.87
N MET A 391 11.33 17.90 8.96
CA MET A 391 11.13 17.42 7.60
C MET A 391 11.29 18.58 6.64
N LEU A 392 12.01 18.37 5.54
CA LEU A 392 12.21 19.32 4.47
C LEU A 392 11.85 18.71 3.12
N PHE A 393 10.92 19.36 2.39
CA PHE A 393 10.79 19.20 0.95
C PHE A 393 11.60 20.29 0.25
N LYS A 394 12.38 19.91 -0.75
CA LYS A 394 13.16 20.83 -1.58
C LYS A 394 13.02 20.49 -3.05
N TYR A 395 12.78 21.51 -3.88
CA TYR A 395 12.87 21.42 -5.33
C TYR A 395 13.94 22.37 -5.84
N GLU A 396 14.93 21.82 -6.55
CA GLU A 396 16.06 22.56 -7.11
C GLU A 396 16.64 21.81 -8.30
N ASN A 397 16.93 22.50 -9.41
CA ASN A 397 17.58 21.93 -10.61
C ASN A 397 16.85 20.67 -11.13
N GLU A 398 15.50 20.73 -11.27
CA GLU A 398 14.65 19.62 -11.72
C GLU A 398 14.67 18.37 -10.80
N ILE A 399 15.08 18.55 -9.55
CA ILE A 399 15.12 17.50 -8.54
C ILE A 399 14.19 17.88 -7.39
N ALA A 400 13.21 17.00 -7.10
CA ALA A 400 12.44 17.03 -5.87
C ALA A 400 13.09 16.09 -4.85
N GLU A 401 13.29 16.57 -3.64
CA GLU A 401 13.90 15.83 -2.53
C GLU A 401 13.04 15.99 -1.28
N ILE A 402 12.76 14.89 -0.58
CA ILE A 402 12.33 14.90 0.82
C ILE A 402 13.50 14.49 1.71
N GLY A 403 13.64 15.15 2.85
CA GLY A 403 14.69 14.86 3.82
C GLY A 403 14.20 15.03 5.26
N PHE A 404 14.85 14.36 6.19
CA PHE A 404 14.52 14.37 7.61
C PHE A 404 15.69 14.78 8.48
N SER A 405 15.39 15.35 9.66
CA SER A 405 16.31 15.32 10.77
C SER A 405 16.46 13.89 11.29
N GLU A 406 17.56 13.58 11.94
CA GLU A 406 17.83 12.25 12.50
C GLU A 406 16.70 11.74 13.41
N ILE A 407 16.14 12.60 14.26
CA ILE A 407 15.06 12.25 15.17
C ILE A 407 13.75 11.95 14.43
N ALA A 408 13.31 12.85 13.57
CA ALA A 408 12.02 12.72 12.86
C ALA A 408 12.04 11.63 11.80
N GLY A 409 13.19 11.40 11.20
CA GLY A 409 13.39 10.35 10.20
C GLY A 409 13.54 8.96 10.81
N ALA A 410 13.96 8.89 12.10
CA ALA A 410 14.27 7.63 12.79
C ALA A 410 15.22 6.73 11.95
N GLY A 411 16.33 7.31 11.48
CA GLY A 411 17.32 6.65 10.60
C GLY A 411 17.14 6.91 9.10
N ARG A 412 15.98 7.41 8.66
CA ARG A 412 15.76 7.82 7.26
C ARG A 412 16.40 9.19 7.01
N ASN A 413 17.07 9.34 5.87
CA ASN A 413 17.75 10.60 5.53
C ASN A 413 17.04 11.36 4.40
N LYS A 414 17.02 10.81 3.18
CA LYS A 414 16.44 11.49 2.03
C LYS A 414 16.00 10.54 0.91
N ARG A 415 15.03 11.02 0.09
CA ARG A 415 14.60 10.42 -1.18
C ARG A 415 14.46 11.49 -2.23
N LYS A 416 14.71 11.12 -3.48
CA LYS A 416 14.75 12.04 -4.60
C LYS A 416 13.95 11.55 -5.80
N ALA A 417 13.43 12.49 -6.58
CA ALA A 417 12.83 12.21 -7.88
C ALA A 417 13.22 13.30 -8.88
N LYS A 418 13.29 12.93 -10.17
CA LYS A 418 13.40 13.92 -11.24
C LYS A 418 12.02 14.50 -11.54
N VAL A 419 11.91 15.81 -11.51
CA VAL A 419 10.69 16.58 -11.79
C VAL A 419 11.08 17.75 -12.68
N SER A 420 10.72 17.72 -13.96
CA SER A 420 11.14 18.75 -14.93
C SER A 420 10.66 20.15 -14.58
N GLU A 421 9.44 20.24 -14.06
CA GLU A 421 8.81 21.48 -13.61
C GLU A 421 7.93 21.19 -12.41
N LEU A 422 7.96 22.06 -11.41
CA LEU A 422 7.10 21.95 -10.22
C LEU A 422 5.98 22.99 -10.31
N ASN A 423 4.76 22.55 -10.58
CA ASN A 423 3.60 23.43 -10.76
C ASN A 423 2.71 23.49 -9.52
N ASN A 424 2.55 22.34 -8.85
CA ASN A 424 1.76 22.27 -7.63
C ASN A 424 2.24 21.17 -6.71
N ILE A 425 1.89 21.31 -5.42
CA ILE A 425 2.11 20.32 -4.37
C ILE A 425 0.85 20.22 -3.51
N ARG A 426 0.43 18.99 -3.21
CA ARG A 426 -0.47 18.70 -2.10
C ARG A 426 0.24 17.86 -1.06
N ILE A 427 0.12 18.22 0.21
CA ILE A 427 0.67 17.46 1.34
C ILE A 427 -0.47 17.08 2.26
N LEU A 428 -0.67 15.77 2.46
CA LEU A 428 -1.49 15.23 3.53
C LEU A 428 -0.57 14.77 4.64
N ALA A 429 -0.60 15.44 5.76
CA ALA A 429 0.17 15.07 6.94
C ALA A 429 -0.75 14.59 8.06
N ASP A 430 -0.40 13.48 8.66
CA ASP A 430 -1.02 12.89 9.83
C ASP A 430 -0.06 12.99 11.02
N THR A 431 -0.41 12.44 12.14
CA THR A 431 0.40 12.41 13.37
C THR A 431 1.79 11.81 13.13
N SER A 432 1.85 10.73 12.37
CA SER A 432 3.11 10.02 12.07
C SER A 432 3.20 9.47 10.64
N ALA A 433 2.49 10.09 9.69
CA ALA A 433 2.55 9.74 8.28
C ALA A 433 2.41 11.01 7.42
N VAL A 434 3.09 11.06 6.29
CA VAL A 434 3.01 12.16 5.33
C VAL A 434 2.99 11.60 3.92
N GLU A 435 2.06 12.11 3.12
CA GLU A 435 1.99 11.85 1.68
C GLU A 435 2.08 13.17 0.92
N LEU A 436 3.07 13.28 0.02
CA LEU A 436 3.27 14.44 -0.86
C LEU A 436 2.93 14.06 -2.29
N TYR A 437 2.11 14.87 -2.93
CA TYR A 437 1.68 14.70 -4.31
C TYR A 437 2.14 15.90 -5.12
N LEU A 438 3.03 15.68 -6.09
CA LEU A 438 3.56 16.71 -6.97
C LEU A 438 2.85 16.65 -8.32
N ASN A 439 2.57 17.83 -8.89
CA ASN A 439 2.00 17.97 -10.25
C ASN A 439 0.76 17.07 -10.45
N ASP A 440 -0.27 17.27 -9.62
CA ASP A 440 -1.51 16.50 -9.62
C ASP A 440 -1.30 14.98 -9.39
N GLY A 441 -0.23 14.62 -8.67
CA GLY A 441 0.09 13.22 -8.36
C GLY A 441 0.86 12.48 -9.45
N GLU A 442 1.56 13.18 -10.34
CA GLU A 442 2.53 12.57 -11.25
C GLU A 442 3.67 11.88 -10.49
N ILE A 443 4.11 12.52 -9.41
CA ILE A 443 5.12 11.99 -8.48
C ILE A 443 4.56 12.05 -7.08
N VAL A 444 4.71 10.94 -6.35
CA VAL A 444 4.25 10.84 -4.96
C VAL A 444 5.40 10.41 -4.07
N PHE A 445 5.43 10.96 -2.85
CA PHE A 445 6.34 10.53 -1.79
C PHE A 445 5.52 10.20 -0.55
N SER A 446 5.56 8.97 -0.10
CA SER A 446 4.94 8.52 1.14
C SER A 446 5.97 8.15 2.18
N THR A 447 5.75 8.56 3.41
CA THR A 447 6.70 8.28 4.47
C THR A 447 6.06 8.33 5.85
N ARG A 448 6.58 7.49 6.73
CA ARG A 448 6.38 7.65 8.18
C ARG A 448 7.33 8.74 8.68
N TYR A 449 6.90 9.52 9.65
CA TYR A 449 7.75 10.48 10.35
C TYR A 449 7.35 10.59 11.81
N TYR A 450 8.26 11.02 12.67
CA TYR A 450 8.04 10.99 14.11
C TYR A 450 8.47 12.31 14.74
N PRO A 451 7.60 13.35 14.67
CA PRO A 451 7.93 14.66 15.26
C PRO A 451 8.14 14.55 16.76
N ASP A 452 9.12 15.30 17.27
CA ASP A 452 9.49 15.32 18.68
C ASP A 452 8.79 16.42 19.49
N CYS A 453 7.95 17.23 18.83
CA CYS A 453 7.19 18.33 19.43
C CYS A 453 5.69 18.21 19.12
N GLU A 454 4.86 18.94 19.85
CA GLU A 454 3.42 18.99 19.64
C GLU A 454 3.01 20.01 18.58
N ASP A 455 3.82 21.04 18.38
CA ASP A 455 3.61 22.10 17.41
C ASP A 455 4.79 22.19 16.45
N LEU A 456 4.48 22.22 15.16
CA LEU A 456 5.44 22.45 14.09
C LEU A 456 5.22 23.81 13.46
N GLN A 457 6.31 24.49 13.09
CA GLN A 457 6.26 25.65 12.24
C GLN A 457 6.39 25.20 10.78
N LEU A 458 5.29 25.32 10.03
CA LEU A 458 5.31 25.14 8.58
C LEU A 458 5.90 26.42 7.96
N LYS A 459 6.91 26.25 7.11
CA LYS A 459 7.57 27.35 6.42
C LYS A 459 7.69 27.05 4.95
N VAL A 460 7.18 27.95 4.10
CA VAL A 460 7.26 27.87 2.64
C VAL A 460 8.09 29.03 2.13
N LYS A 461 9.05 28.79 1.24
CA LYS A 461 9.92 29.82 0.67
C LYS A 461 10.47 29.46 -0.72
N GLY A 462 10.96 30.49 -1.44
CA GLY A 462 11.71 30.33 -2.70
C GLY A 462 10.88 30.44 -3.97
N GLY A 463 9.63 30.90 -3.89
CA GLY A 463 8.79 31.09 -5.05
C GLY A 463 7.54 31.92 -4.79
N LYS A 464 6.84 32.30 -5.86
CA LYS A 464 5.46 32.76 -5.80
C LYS A 464 4.54 31.58 -5.96
N PHE A 465 3.41 31.60 -5.27
CA PHE A 465 2.43 30.49 -5.29
C PHE A 465 1.09 30.96 -4.75
N ARG A 466 0.04 30.17 -4.98
CA ARG A 466 -1.22 30.27 -4.22
C ARG A 466 -1.26 29.10 -3.25
N GLY A 467 -1.51 29.37 -1.97
CA GLY A 467 -1.50 28.34 -0.95
C GLY A 467 -2.76 28.31 -0.07
N ASN A 468 -3.22 27.13 0.23
CA ASN A 468 -4.32 26.87 1.14
C ASN A 468 -3.91 25.79 2.12
N LEU A 469 -4.14 26.01 3.40
CA LEU A 469 -3.89 25.08 4.48
C LEU A 469 -5.20 24.83 5.24
N TRP A 470 -5.50 23.58 5.51
CA TRP A 470 -6.59 23.15 6.37
C TRP A 470 -6.07 22.23 7.47
N ASN A 471 -6.40 22.52 8.71
CA ASN A 471 -6.32 21.50 9.75
C ASN A 471 -7.39 20.45 9.45
N LEU A 472 -7.10 19.19 9.81
CA LEU A 472 -8.01 18.08 9.55
C LEU A 472 -8.69 17.63 10.85
N ARG A 473 -9.94 17.21 10.77
CA ARG A 473 -10.56 16.39 11.81
C ARG A 473 -10.17 14.93 11.57
N LYS A 474 -10.00 14.19 12.63
CA LYS A 474 -9.72 12.74 12.51
C LYS A 474 -10.88 12.01 11.82
N MET A 475 -10.58 10.96 11.08
CA MET A 475 -11.54 9.96 10.65
C MET A 475 -12.23 9.33 11.86
N ILE A 476 -13.43 8.79 11.66
CA ILE A 476 -14.14 8.07 12.70
C ILE A 476 -13.77 6.59 12.58
N PHE A 477 -13.20 6.05 13.65
CA PHE A 477 -12.93 4.62 13.78
C PHE A 477 -13.83 4.01 14.84
N THR A 478 -14.59 2.97 14.47
CA THR A 478 -15.46 2.21 15.38
C THR A 478 -15.06 0.74 15.37
N LYS A 479 -15.33 0.03 16.47
CA LYS A 479 -15.18 -1.42 16.60
C LYS A 479 -16.53 -2.12 16.50
#